data_4203b064730fb08861705ae9aa20bcd2
#
_entry.id   4203b064730fb08861705ae9aa20bcd2
#
_cell.length_a   1.000
_cell.length_b   1.000
_cell.length_c   1.000
_cell.angle_alpha   90.00
_cell.angle_beta   90.00
_cell.angle_gamma   90.00
#
_symmetry.space_group_name_H-M   'P 1'
#
loop_
_entity.id
_entity.type
_entity.pdbx_description
1 polymer ?
#
loop_
_entity_poly.entity_id
_entity_poly.type
_entity_poly.pdbx_seq_one_letter_code
_entity_poly.pdbx_strand_id
1 'polypeptide(L)'
;MEQKIKIFENEEFGKVRTIIKDGEPWFVGKDVAKILEYRNTKKALSDHVDEEDKYQGDGVTIRDPMGRVQHPTIINESGLYSLILSSKMPRAKEFKHWVTSEILPTIRRTGGYVVSEDMFIENYLPFLDEPYKNLFRLQMTFISKLNERIRNDKPLVDFALHVADSEDLIDMNAMAKLAADKNFNIGRTRLFRWLKEMGVLMSNNLPYQRY
;
A
#
# COMPACT_ATOMS: atom_id res chain seq x y z
N MET A 1 30.17 -24.48 0.14
CA MET A 1 29.12 -24.44 1.20
C MET A 1 27.79 -24.71 0.50
N GLU A 2 27.06 -25.74 0.92
CA GLU A 2 25.70 -25.97 0.37
C GLU A 2 24.79 -24.82 0.85
N GLN A 3 24.29 -24.05 -0.09
CA GLN A 3 23.30 -23.00 0.21
C GLN A 3 21.98 -23.68 0.57
N LYS A 4 21.53 -23.48 1.81
CA LYS A 4 20.25 -24.01 2.27
C LYS A 4 19.10 -23.30 1.54
N ILE A 5 18.41 -24.03 0.67
CA ILE A 5 17.18 -23.56 0.04
C ILE A 5 16.10 -23.43 1.12
N LYS A 6 15.52 -22.24 1.26
CA LYS A 6 14.31 -22.01 2.03
C LYS A 6 13.13 -21.96 1.06
N ILE A 7 12.01 -22.56 1.45
CA ILE A 7 10.75 -22.42 0.71
C ILE A 7 9.99 -21.30 1.41
N PHE A 8 9.78 -20.20 0.70
CA PHE A 8 8.85 -19.18 1.13
C PHE A 8 7.47 -19.59 0.63
N GLU A 9 6.57 -19.87 1.55
CA GLU A 9 5.19 -20.24 1.26
C GLU A 9 4.28 -19.11 1.70
N ASN A 10 3.54 -18.54 0.77
CA ASN A 10 2.49 -17.55 1.03
C ASN A 10 1.17 -18.15 0.56
N GLU A 11 0.14 -18.07 1.38
CA GLU A 11 -1.19 -18.64 1.07
C GLU A 11 -1.79 -18.05 -0.21
N GLU A 12 -1.47 -16.81 -0.53
CA GLU A 12 -1.98 -16.10 -1.71
C GLU A 12 -1.15 -16.31 -2.98
N PHE A 13 0.20 -16.39 -2.84
CA PHE A 13 1.13 -16.45 -3.98
C PHE A 13 1.75 -17.82 -4.20
N GLY A 14 1.50 -18.80 -3.31
CA GLY A 14 2.06 -20.14 -3.41
C GLY A 14 3.51 -20.24 -2.92
N LYS A 15 4.24 -21.24 -3.46
CA LYS A 15 5.59 -21.60 -3.00
C LYS A 15 6.67 -21.04 -3.93
N VAL A 16 7.56 -20.21 -3.37
CA VAL A 16 8.75 -19.71 -4.06
C VAL A 16 9.99 -20.25 -3.36
N ARG A 17 10.85 -20.89 -4.13
CA ARG A 17 12.16 -21.31 -3.62
C ARG A 17 13.08 -20.11 -3.52
N THR A 18 13.66 -19.95 -2.33
CA THR A 18 14.51 -18.81 -1.98
C THR A 18 15.85 -19.29 -1.49
N ILE A 19 16.90 -18.55 -1.78
CA ILE A 19 18.28 -18.81 -1.37
C ILE A 19 18.80 -17.53 -0.71
N ILE A 20 19.64 -17.67 0.29
CA ILE A 20 20.37 -16.53 0.84
C ILE A 20 21.74 -16.47 0.16
N LYS A 21 22.01 -15.38 -0.54
CA LYS A 21 23.31 -15.11 -1.19
C LYS A 21 23.80 -13.74 -0.71
N ASP A 22 25.02 -13.70 -0.19
CA ASP A 22 25.65 -12.49 0.35
C ASP A 22 24.82 -11.76 1.45
N GLY A 23 24.03 -12.54 2.21
CA GLY A 23 23.14 -12.03 3.26
C GLY A 23 21.75 -11.61 2.79
N GLU A 24 21.52 -11.58 1.47
CA GLU A 24 20.26 -11.12 0.87
C GLU A 24 19.44 -12.28 0.30
N PRO A 25 18.09 -12.15 0.24
CA PRO A 25 17.22 -13.14 -0.34
C PRO A 25 17.27 -13.10 -1.88
N TRP A 26 17.48 -14.26 -2.49
CA TRP A 26 17.39 -14.46 -3.92
C TRP A 26 16.32 -15.50 -4.23
N PHE A 27 15.55 -15.28 -5.25
CA PHE A 27 14.36 -16.05 -5.61
C PHE A 27 14.59 -16.84 -6.88
N VAL A 28 14.04 -18.06 -6.98
CA VAL A 28 14.07 -18.80 -8.24
C VAL A 28 13.14 -18.13 -9.24
N GLY A 29 13.71 -17.46 -10.23
CA GLY A 29 12.97 -16.60 -11.16
C GLY A 29 11.88 -17.33 -11.95
N LYS A 30 12.11 -18.64 -12.26
CA LYS A 30 11.07 -19.48 -12.90
C LYS A 30 9.84 -19.68 -12.01
N ASP A 31 10.01 -19.77 -10.68
CA ASP A 31 8.89 -19.96 -9.76
C ASP A 31 8.08 -18.68 -9.68
N VAL A 32 8.75 -17.53 -9.53
CA VAL A 32 8.13 -16.21 -9.55
C VAL A 32 7.35 -15.97 -10.85
N ALA A 33 7.99 -16.18 -11.99
CA ALA A 33 7.36 -15.98 -13.29
C ALA A 33 6.15 -16.90 -13.53
N LYS A 34 6.16 -18.12 -12.96
CA LYS A 34 4.98 -19.03 -13.00
C LYS A 34 3.83 -18.51 -12.16
N ILE A 35 4.10 -18.06 -10.94
CA ILE A 35 3.10 -17.48 -10.03
C ILE A 35 2.46 -16.24 -10.65
N LEU A 36 3.25 -15.45 -11.37
CA LEU A 36 2.79 -14.28 -12.11
C LEU A 36 2.17 -14.63 -13.48
N GLU A 37 1.91 -15.92 -13.74
CA GLU A 37 1.23 -16.45 -14.94
C GLU A 37 1.88 -16.05 -16.26
N TYR A 38 3.18 -15.80 -16.27
CA TYR A 38 3.90 -15.60 -17.53
C TYR A 38 3.91 -16.88 -18.37
N ARG A 39 3.39 -16.82 -19.60
CA ARG A 39 3.34 -17.97 -20.52
C ARG A 39 4.73 -18.55 -20.81
N ASN A 40 5.71 -17.69 -20.96
CA ASN A 40 7.10 -18.07 -21.18
C ASN A 40 7.98 -17.44 -20.07
N THR A 41 8.30 -18.26 -19.08
CA THR A 41 9.07 -17.83 -17.90
C THR A 41 10.49 -17.38 -18.26
N LYS A 42 11.14 -18.02 -19.26
CA LYS A 42 12.49 -17.64 -19.71
C LYS A 42 12.46 -16.25 -20.37
N LYS A 43 11.48 -16.05 -21.27
CA LYS A 43 11.32 -14.77 -21.95
C LYS A 43 10.98 -13.66 -20.95
N ALA A 44 10.10 -13.92 -19.97
CA ALA A 44 9.78 -12.96 -18.93
C ALA A 44 11.02 -12.50 -18.15
N LEU A 45 11.89 -13.42 -17.76
CA LEU A 45 13.15 -13.11 -17.08
C LEU A 45 14.10 -12.30 -17.97
N SER A 46 14.16 -12.60 -19.27
CA SER A 46 14.99 -11.87 -20.22
C SER A 46 14.48 -10.47 -20.49
N ASP A 47 13.15 -10.30 -20.62
CA ASP A 47 12.55 -9.04 -21.06
C ASP A 47 12.34 -8.04 -19.91
N HIS A 48 12.21 -8.51 -18.65
CA HIS A 48 11.77 -7.70 -17.53
C HIS A 48 12.74 -7.67 -16.34
N VAL A 49 13.80 -8.43 -16.37
CA VAL A 49 14.79 -8.43 -15.29
C VAL A 49 16.16 -8.07 -15.87
N ASP A 50 16.80 -7.06 -15.30
CA ASP A 50 18.11 -6.63 -15.73
C ASP A 50 19.19 -7.67 -15.45
N GLU A 51 20.29 -7.65 -16.19
CA GLU A 51 21.36 -8.66 -16.05
C GLU A 51 22.01 -8.61 -14.66
N GLU A 52 22.12 -7.42 -14.05
CA GLU A 52 22.65 -7.24 -12.69
C GLU A 52 21.74 -7.81 -11.60
N ASP A 53 20.45 -7.96 -11.89
CA ASP A 53 19.43 -8.50 -11.00
C ASP A 53 19.23 -10.01 -11.16
N LYS A 54 19.99 -10.65 -12.06
CA LYS A 54 19.95 -12.07 -12.35
C LYS A 54 21.28 -12.73 -12.04
N TYR A 55 21.22 -13.97 -11.59
CA TYR A 55 22.39 -14.81 -11.47
C TYR A 55 22.07 -16.25 -11.93
N GLN A 56 22.93 -16.77 -12.79
CA GLN A 56 22.89 -18.15 -13.22
C GLN A 56 24.33 -18.67 -13.23
N GLY A 57 24.69 -19.50 -12.28
CA GLY A 57 26.06 -19.98 -12.18
C GLY A 57 26.24 -21.19 -11.25
N ASP A 58 27.47 -21.68 -11.21
CA ASP A 58 27.88 -22.76 -10.37
C ASP A 58 27.77 -22.36 -8.90
N GLY A 59 27.07 -23.15 -8.10
CA GLY A 59 26.80 -22.89 -6.69
C GLY A 59 25.32 -22.70 -6.35
N VAL A 60 24.46 -22.41 -7.34
CA VAL A 60 23.02 -22.45 -7.18
C VAL A 60 22.44 -23.70 -7.80
N THR A 61 22.33 -24.75 -7.00
CA THR A 61 21.79 -26.03 -7.45
C THR A 61 20.48 -26.33 -6.73
N ILE A 62 19.49 -26.73 -7.52
CA ILE A 62 18.23 -27.27 -6.98
C ILE A 62 18.05 -28.70 -7.53
N ARG A 63 17.42 -29.54 -6.72
CA ARG A 63 17.01 -30.88 -7.20
C ARG A 63 15.54 -30.81 -7.62
N ASP A 64 15.26 -31.36 -8.80
CA ASP A 64 13.88 -31.56 -9.23
C ASP A 64 13.25 -32.76 -8.46
N PRO A 65 11.92 -32.98 -8.57
CA PRO A 65 11.27 -34.12 -7.93
C PRO A 65 11.82 -35.49 -8.31
N MET A 66 12.57 -35.59 -9.42
CA MET A 66 13.25 -36.79 -9.89
C MET A 66 14.70 -36.87 -9.39
N GLY A 67 15.13 -35.94 -8.53
CA GLY A 67 16.50 -35.91 -7.98
C GLY A 67 17.55 -35.31 -8.89
N ARG A 68 17.23 -34.84 -10.11
CA ARG A 68 18.19 -34.28 -11.07
C ARG A 68 18.61 -32.89 -10.65
N VAL A 69 19.91 -32.63 -10.72
CA VAL A 69 20.49 -31.31 -10.44
C VAL A 69 20.13 -30.33 -11.55
N GLN A 70 19.61 -29.18 -11.18
CA GLN A 70 19.31 -28.07 -12.09
C GLN A 70 19.99 -26.80 -11.59
N HIS A 71 20.40 -25.94 -12.50
CA HIS A 71 20.97 -24.61 -12.25
C HIS A 71 19.95 -23.56 -12.68
N PRO A 72 19.03 -23.16 -11.79
CA PRO A 72 18.00 -22.17 -12.11
C PRO A 72 18.61 -20.78 -12.18
N THR A 73 18.04 -19.92 -13.00
CA THR A 73 18.24 -18.48 -12.88
C THR A 73 17.56 -18.02 -11.58
N ILE A 74 18.33 -17.41 -10.70
CA ILE A 74 17.82 -16.71 -9.52
C ILE A 74 17.81 -15.21 -9.77
N ILE A 75 16.91 -14.50 -9.10
CA ILE A 75 16.76 -13.06 -9.17
C ILE A 75 16.77 -12.47 -7.76
N ASN A 76 17.34 -11.29 -7.62
CA ASN A 76 17.30 -10.53 -6.36
C ASN A 76 15.93 -9.86 -6.16
N GLU A 77 15.80 -9.04 -5.14
CA GLU A 77 14.55 -8.35 -4.81
C GLU A 77 14.15 -7.33 -5.89
N SER A 78 15.11 -6.62 -6.49
CA SER A 78 14.86 -5.69 -7.61
C SER A 78 14.28 -6.43 -8.82
N GLY A 79 14.85 -7.55 -9.20
CA GLY A 79 14.34 -8.41 -10.27
C GLY A 79 12.96 -8.99 -9.99
N LEU A 80 12.66 -9.31 -8.71
CA LEU A 80 11.33 -9.72 -8.28
C LEU A 80 10.31 -8.61 -8.51
N TYR A 81 10.61 -7.39 -8.06
CA TYR A 81 9.72 -6.23 -8.26
C TYR A 81 9.54 -5.90 -9.73
N SER A 82 10.58 -5.99 -10.54
CA SER A 82 10.52 -5.77 -11.99
C SER A 82 9.54 -6.72 -12.67
N LEU A 83 9.53 -8.00 -12.30
CA LEU A 83 8.56 -8.98 -12.79
C LEU A 83 7.14 -8.66 -12.32
N ILE A 84 6.94 -8.31 -11.04
CA ILE A 84 5.62 -7.98 -10.49
C ILE A 84 5.05 -6.74 -11.19
N LEU A 85 5.84 -5.67 -11.30
CA LEU A 85 5.41 -4.39 -11.89
C LEU A 85 5.11 -4.50 -13.39
N SER A 86 5.74 -5.46 -14.08
CA SER A 86 5.51 -5.74 -15.51
C SER A 86 4.37 -6.73 -15.75
N SER A 87 3.88 -7.42 -14.73
CA SER A 87 2.80 -8.39 -14.84
C SER A 87 1.46 -7.73 -15.15
N LYS A 88 0.64 -8.46 -15.95
CA LYS A 88 -0.73 -8.05 -16.30
C LYS A 88 -1.79 -8.65 -15.39
N MET A 89 -1.40 -9.47 -14.42
CA MET A 89 -2.32 -10.06 -13.47
C MET A 89 -3.06 -8.99 -12.64
N PRO A 90 -4.35 -9.20 -12.31
CA PRO A 90 -5.11 -8.27 -11.47
C PRO A 90 -4.40 -7.94 -10.16
N ARG A 91 -3.94 -8.94 -9.42
CA ARG A 91 -3.22 -8.77 -8.14
C ARG A 91 -1.89 -8.00 -8.29
N ALA A 92 -1.15 -8.25 -9.37
CA ALA A 92 0.07 -7.49 -9.64
C ALA A 92 -0.23 -6.01 -9.95
N LYS A 93 -1.36 -5.73 -10.60
CA LYS A 93 -1.83 -4.35 -10.81
C LYS A 93 -2.23 -3.68 -9.50
N GLU A 94 -2.89 -4.40 -8.60
CA GLU A 94 -3.25 -3.90 -7.26
C GLU A 94 -1.98 -3.58 -6.45
N PHE A 95 -1.00 -4.49 -6.45
CA PHE A 95 0.29 -4.26 -5.83
C PHE A 95 1.01 -3.05 -6.43
N LYS A 96 1.08 -2.96 -7.75
CA LYS A 96 1.66 -1.80 -8.44
C LYS A 96 0.97 -0.50 -8.04
N HIS A 97 -0.36 -0.49 -8.03
CA HIS A 97 -1.14 0.68 -7.64
C HIS A 97 -0.83 1.07 -6.19
N TRP A 98 -0.86 0.12 -5.26
CA TRP A 98 -0.53 0.35 -3.85
C TRP A 98 0.87 0.93 -3.66
N VAL A 99 1.89 0.33 -4.28
CA VAL A 99 3.28 0.83 -4.21
C VAL A 99 3.38 2.26 -4.75
N THR A 100 2.76 2.54 -5.90
CA THR A 100 2.91 3.83 -6.58
C THR A 100 2.00 4.92 -6.02
N SER A 101 0.85 4.58 -5.43
CA SER A 101 -0.11 5.56 -4.89
C SER A 101 0.05 5.80 -3.38
N GLU A 102 0.62 4.85 -2.65
CA GLU A 102 0.73 4.94 -1.18
C GLU A 102 2.18 4.88 -0.70
N ILE A 103 2.91 3.78 -0.99
CA ILE A 103 4.24 3.56 -0.42
C ILE A 103 5.24 4.62 -0.89
N LEU A 104 5.48 4.72 -2.20
CA LEU A 104 6.47 5.64 -2.75
C LEU A 104 6.15 7.12 -2.45
N PRO A 105 4.89 7.59 -2.58
CA PRO A 105 4.53 8.94 -2.17
C PRO A 105 4.73 9.19 -0.67
N THR A 106 4.48 8.18 0.17
CA THR A 106 4.70 8.30 1.62
C THR A 106 6.18 8.41 1.93
N ILE A 107 7.01 7.51 1.38
CA ILE A 107 8.48 7.58 1.56
C ILE A 107 9.02 8.93 1.09
N ARG A 108 8.59 9.42 -0.08
CA ARG A 108 9.03 10.71 -0.60
C ARG A 108 8.68 11.89 0.31
N ARG A 109 7.51 11.84 0.97
CA ARG A 109 7.04 12.93 1.87
C ARG A 109 7.63 12.86 3.26
N THR A 110 7.81 11.66 3.80
CA THR A 110 8.13 11.43 5.22
C THR A 110 9.53 10.87 5.46
N GLY A 111 10.20 10.41 4.40
CA GLY A 111 11.51 9.74 4.47
C GLY A 111 11.43 8.25 4.81
N GLY A 112 10.24 7.68 5.08
CA GLY A 112 10.07 6.26 5.39
C GLY A 112 8.65 5.75 5.24
N TYR A 113 8.50 4.42 5.19
CA TYR A 113 7.23 3.72 5.25
C TYR A 113 7.29 2.67 6.36
N VAL A 114 6.37 2.75 7.30
CA VAL A 114 6.33 1.87 8.47
C VAL A 114 5.03 1.07 8.43
N VAL A 115 5.15 -0.24 8.40
CA VAL A 115 4.00 -1.16 8.36
C VAL A 115 3.41 -1.38 9.75
N SER A 116 4.27 -1.40 10.79
CA SER A 116 3.85 -1.51 12.18
C SER A 116 4.78 -0.74 13.11
N GLU A 117 4.21 -0.25 14.22
CA GLU A 117 4.96 0.45 15.26
C GLU A 117 6.04 -0.43 15.88
N ASP A 118 5.75 -1.71 16.12
CA ASP A 118 6.70 -2.65 16.73
C ASP A 118 7.91 -2.88 15.83
N MET A 119 7.70 -3.10 14.55
CA MET A 119 8.78 -3.25 13.57
C MET A 119 9.68 -2.00 13.50
N PHE A 120 9.09 -0.81 13.60
CA PHE A 120 9.86 0.42 13.66
C PHE A 120 10.71 0.50 14.93
N ILE A 121 10.12 0.19 16.09
CA ILE A 121 10.81 0.22 17.38
C ILE A 121 11.97 -0.78 17.41
N GLU A 122 11.75 -2.00 16.95
CA GLU A 122 12.77 -3.06 16.93
C GLU A 122 13.95 -2.72 16.00
N ASN A 123 13.67 -2.15 14.83
CA ASN A 123 14.70 -1.88 13.83
C ASN A 123 15.44 -0.56 14.05
N TYR A 124 14.74 0.49 14.50
CA TYR A 124 15.30 1.85 14.56
C TYR A 124 15.54 2.36 15.97
N LEU A 125 14.86 1.78 16.98
CA LEU A 125 14.95 2.20 18.38
C LEU A 125 15.27 1.03 19.32
N PRO A 126 16.13 0.07 18.94
CA PRO A 126 16.43 -1.09 19.80
C PRO A 126 17.09 -0.70 21.11
N PHE A 127 17.75 0.46 21.16
CA PHE A 127 18.49 1.00 22.32
C PHE A 127 17.58 1.67 23.36
N LEU A 128 16.29 1.85 23.09
CA LEU A 128 15.36 2.42 24.07
C LEU A 128 14.89 1.38 25.08
N ASP A 129 14.75 1.82 26.34
CA ASP A 129 14.12 1.03 27.39
C ASP A 129 12.61 0.88 27.17
N GLU A 130 12.02 -0.19 27.69
CA GLU A 130 10.59 -0.53 27.49
C GLU A 130 9.61 0.61 27.86
N PRO A 131 9.80 1.41 28.92
CA PRO A 131 8.91 2.54 29.19
C PRO A 131 8.84 3.55 28.05
N TYR A 132 9.98 3.85 27.41
CA TYR A 132 10.04 4.78 26.27
C TYR A 132 9.47 4.16 25.00
N LYS A 133 9.68 2.86 24.76
CA LYS A 133 9.06 2.12 23.66
C LYS A 133 7.54 2.13 23.79
N ASN A 134 7.01 1.93 24.99
CA ASN A 134 5.57 1.99 25.25
C ASN A 134 4.98 3.39 25.05
N LEU A 135 5.71 4.44 25.46
CA LEU A 135 5.31 5.81 25.19
C LEU A 135 5.25 6.09 23.67
N PHE A 136 6.24 5.60 22.91
CA PHE A 136 6.27 5.73 21.47
C PHE A 136 5.09 5.00 20.81
N ARG A 137 4.77 3.76 21.21
CA ARG A 137 3.58 3.02 20.75
C ARG A 137 2.29 3.80 20.98
N LEU A 138 2.17 4.37 22.18
CA LEU A 138 1.00 5.19 22.52
C LEU A 138 0.87 6.41 21.61
N GLN A 139 1.98 7.12 21.36
CA GLN A 139 2.00 8.29 20.45
C GLN A 139 1.60 7.89 19.03
N MET A 140 2.15 6.78 18.50
CA MET A 140 1.81 6.29 17.16
C MET A 140 0.33 5.90 17.06
N THR A 141 -0.23 5.27 18.11
CA THR A 141 -1.66 4.97 18.18
C THR A 141 -2.52 6.23 18.13
N PHE A 142 -2.14 7.31 18.83
CA PHE A 142 -2.84 8.58 18.75
C PHE A 142 -2.76 9.21 17.36
N ILE A 143 -1.59 9.20 16.74
CA ILE A 143 -1.38 9.71 15.38
C ILE A 143 -2.25 8.93 14.38
N SER A 144 -2.29 7.61 14.49
CA SER A 144 -3.13 6.75 13.64
C SER A 144 -4.61 7.10 13.77
N LYS A 145 -5.13 7.24 14.99
CA LYS A 145 -6.53 7.64 15.25
C LYS A 145 -6.84 9.05 14.73
N LEU A 146 -5.91 9.99 14.87
CA LEU A 146 -6.08 11.34 14.33
C LEU A 146 -6.11 11.33 12.80
N ASN A 147 -5.22 10.59 12.17
CA ASN A 147 -5.20 10.45 10.70
C ASN A 147 -6.48 9.77 10.17
N GLU A 148 -6.98 8.76 10.87
CA GLU A 148 -8.27 8.13 10.55
C GLU A 148 -9.42 9.16 10.64
N ARG A 149 -9.46 9.97 11.70
CA ARG A 149 -10.45 11.03 11.85
C ARG A 149 -10.35 12.06 10.74
N ILE A 150 -9.14 12.56 10.45
CA ILE A 150 -8.90 13.49 9.34
C ILE A 150 -9.38 12.90 8.01
N ARG A 151 -9.12 11.62 7.75
CA ARG A 151 -9.56 10.94 6.52
C ARG A 151 -11.10 10.86 6.45
N ASN A 152 -11.75 10.57 7.56
CA ASN A 152 -13.21 10.49 7.64
C ASN A 152 -13.87 11.86 7.52
N ASP A 153 -13.26 12.90 8.08
CA ASP A 153 -13.78 14.27 8.06
C ASP A 153 -13.48 14.98 6.73
N LYS A 154 -12.45 14.54 5.98
CA LYS A 154 -12.01 15.18 4.73
C LYS A 154 -13.12 15.41 3.71
N PRO A 155 -14.01 14.43 3.38
CA PRO A 155 -15.10 14.65 2.43
C PRO A 155 -16.05 15.78 2.86
N LEU A 156 -16.26 15.93 4.18
CA LEU A 156 -17.10 17.00 4.75
C LEU A 156 -16.43 18.37 4.62
N VAL A 157 -15.12 18.42 4.90
CA VAL A 157 -14.32 19.64 4.77
C VAL A 157 -14.22 20.06 3.30
N ASP A 158 -13.92 19.14 2.40
CA ASP A 158 -13.84 19.41 0.96
C ASP A 158 -15.19 19.89 0.41
N PHE A 159 -16.31 19.33 0.90
CA PHE A 159 -17.65 19.79 0.55
C PHE A 159 -17.92 21.20 1.08
N ALA A 160 -17.58 21.48 2.34
CA ALA A 160 -17.78 22.79 2.95
C ALA A 160 -16.98 23.89 2.23
N LEU A 161 -15.74 23.58 1.85
CA LEU A 161 -14.90 24.49 1.07
C LEU A 161 -15.47 24.76 -0.32
N HIS A 162 -15.98 23.73 -1.01
CA HIS A 162 -16.62 23.91 -2.33
C HIS A 162 -17.87 24.77 -2.27
N VAL A 163 -18.65 24.65 -1.17
CA VAL A 163 -19.84 25.50 -0.96
C VAL A 163 -19.43 26.94 -0.63
N ALA A 164 -18.37 27.14 0.16
CA ALA A 164 -17.87 28.44 0.51
C ALA A 164 -17.28 29.21 -0.69
N ASP A 165 -16.66 28.48 -1.64
CA ASP A 165 -16.06 29.07 -2.85
C ASP A 165 -17.08 29.28 -4.00
N SER A 166 -18.34 28.83 -3.86
CA SER A 166 -19.35 29.03 -4.89
C SER A 166 -19.90 30.46 -4.85
N GLU A 167 -19.70 31.21 -5.91
CA GLU A 167 -20.25 32.57 -6.08
C GLU A 167 -21.77 32.57 -6.36
N ASP A 168 -22.34 31.43 -6.76
CA ASP A 168 -23.75 31.28 -7.09
C ASP A 168 -24.58 30.71 -5.96
N LEU A 169 -25.76 31.30 -5.75
CA LEU A 169 -26.78 30.79 -4.81
C LEU A 169 -27.34 29.46 -5.34
N ILE A 170 -27.02 28.37 -4.67
CA ILE A 170 -27.58 27.04 -4.98
C ILE A 170 -28.67 26.69 -3.97
N ASP A 171 -29.77 26.10 -4.48
CA ASP A 171 -30.80 25.60 -3.57
C ASP A 171 -30.37 24.34 -2.83
N MET A 172 -31.06 23.98 -1.74
CA MET A 172 -30.72 22.82 -0.89
C MET A 172 -30.82 21.48 -1.62
N ASN A 173 -31.60 21.38 -2.71
CA ASN A 173 -31.64 20.17 -3.53
C ASN A 173 -30.39 20.05 -4.40
N ALA A 174 -29.98 21.17 -5.02
CA ALA A 174 -28.75 21.22 -5.80
C ALA A 174 -27.53 20.94 -4.91
N MET A 175 -27.51 21.52 -3.70
CA MET A 175 -26.48 21.25 -2.71
C MET A 175 -26.44 19.77 -2.26
N ALA A 176 -27.60 19.14 -2.06
CA ALA A 176 -27.65 17.71 -1.71
C ALA A 176 -27.19 16.81 -2.87
N LYS A 177 -27.46 17.18 -4.12
CA LYS A 177 -26.94 16.47 -5.31
C LYS A 177 -25.43 16.62 -5.44
N LEU A 178 -24.91 17.84 -5.30
CA LEU A 178 -23.46 18.11 -5.28
C LEU A 178 -22.72 17.32 -4.20
N ALA A 179 -23.33 17.21 -3.02
CA ALA A 179 -22.80 16.39 -1.94
C ALA A 179 -22.74 14.89 -2.32
N ALA A 180 -23.80 14.39 -2.96
CA ALA A 180 -23.86 13.00 -3.44
C ALA A 180 -22.80 12.72 -4.51
N ASP A 181 -22.56 13.65 -5.44
CA ASP A 181 -21.52 13.55 -6.49
C ASP A 181 -20.10 13.52 -5.92
N LYS A 182 -19.92 14.04 -4.69
CA LYS A 182 -18.66 14.01 -3.94
C LYS A 182 -18.60 12.87 -2.90
N ASN A 183 -19.38 11.80 -3.11
CA ASN A 183 -19.50 10.63 -2.22
C ASN A 183 -20.10 10.92 -0.83
N PHE A 184 -20.70 12.09 -0.63
CA PHE A 184 -21.42 12.42 0.60
C PHE A 184 -22.93 12.24 0.39
N ASN A 185 -23.38 11.00 0.59
CA ASN A 185 -24.74 10.56 0.26
C ASN A 185 -25.76 11.08 1.29
N ILE A 186 -26.11 12.35 1.20
CA ILE A 186 -27.06 13.03 2.09
C ILE A 186 -28.23 13.61 1.28
N GLY A 187 -29.45 13.22 1.65
CA GLY A 187 -30.64 13.83 1.06
C GLY A 187 -30.95 15.19 1.71
N ARG A 188 -31.74 16.04 1.00
CA ARG A 188 -32.12 17.39 1.42
C ARG A 188 -32.50 17.51 2.90
N THR A 189 -33.37 16.64 3.41
CA THR A 189 -33.86 16.71 4.80
C THR A 189 -32.75 16.42 5.81
N ARG A 190 -31.88 15.47 5.50
CA ARG A 190 -30.72 15.14 6.34
C ARG A 190 -29.68 16.25 6.30
N LEU A 191 -29.47 16.88 5.14
CA LEU A 191 -28.57 18.01 4.96
C LEU A 191 -29.02 19.21 5.82
N PHE A 192 -30.31 19.56 5.81
CA PHE A 192 -30.83 20.59 6.69
C PHE A 192 -30.61 20.29 8.17
N ARG A 193 -30.86 19.05 8.59
CA ARG A 193 -30.62 18.64 9.99
C ARG A 193 -29.16 18.77 10.36
N TRP A 194 -28.28 18.26 9.53
CA TRP A 194 -26.84 18.32 9.73
C TRP A 194 -26.33 19.76 9.82
N LEU A 195 -26.76 20.65 8.92
CA LEU A 195 -26.37 22.06 8.96
C LEU A 195 -26.85 22.77 10.22
N LYS A 196 -28.00 22.35 10.79
CA LYS A 196 -28.48 22.86 12.09
C LYS A 196 -27.64 22.34 13.26
N GLU A 197 -27.28 21.07 13.24
CA GLU A 197 -26.42 20.44 14.24
C GLU A 197 -25.01 21.07 14.26
N MET A 198 -24.49 21.40 13.07
CA MET A 198 -23.22 22.12 12.92
C MET A 198 -23.29 23.63 13.23
N GLY A 199 -24.48 24.15 13.57
CA GLY A 199 -24.64 25.55 13.89
C GLY A 199 -24.51 26.53 12.72
N VAL A 200 -24.64 26.03 11.48
CA VAL A 200 -24.65 26.86 10.26
C VAL A 200 -26.03 27.44 10.02
N LEU A 201 -27.08 26.66 10.27
CA LEU A 201 -28.49 27.11 10.17
C LEU A 201 -29.15 27.16 11.53
N MET A 202 -30.00 28.18 11.71
CA MET A 202 -30.93 28.28 12.83
C MET A 202 -32.09 27.31 12.68
N SER A 203 -32.90 27.15 13.73
CA SER A 203 -34.10 26.31 13.74
C SER A 203 -35.08 26.63 12.60
N ASN A 204 -35.17 27.90 12.22
CA ASN A 204 -36.00 28.42 11.13
C ASN A 204 -35.38 28.28 9.71
N ASN A 205 -34.30 27.53 9.56
CA ASN A 205 -33.54 27.31 8.32
C ASN A 205 -32.80 28.55 7.76
N LEU A 206 -32.68 29.61 8.50
CA LEU A 206 -31.88 30.78 8.15
C LEU A 206 -30.42 30.57 8.64
N PRO A 207 -29.41 31.08 7.92
CA PRO A 207 -28.03 31.05 8.39
C PRO A 207 -27.87 31.95 9.64
N TYR A 208 -26.93 31.53 10.51
CA TYR A 208 -26.48 32.43 11.57
C TYR A 208 -25.72 33.63 10.97
N GLN A 209 -25.91 34.81 11.56
CA GLN A 209 -25.23 36.04 11.09
C GLN A 209 -23.68 36.02 11.22
N ARG A 210 -23.12 34.91 11.58
CA ARG A 210 -21.66 34.72 11.69
C ARG A 210 -21.00 34.19 10.40
N TYR A 211 -21.80 33.94 9.37
CA TYR A 211 -21.37 33.42 8.06
C TYR A 211 -21.94 34.32 6.96
#